data_c692d2c0e45833db42f9597469aaa5ef
#
_entry.id   c692d2c0e45833db42f9597469aaa5ef
#
_cell.length_a   1.000
_cell.length_b   1.000
_cell.length_c   1.000
_cell.angle_alpha   90.00
_cell.angle_beta   90.00
_cell.angle_gamma   90.00
#
_symmetry.space_group_name_H-M   'P 1'
#
loop_
_entity.id
_entity.type
_entity.pdbx_description
1 polymer ?
#
loop_
_entity_poly.entity_id
_entity_poly.type
_entity_poly.pdbx_seq_one_letter_code
_entity_poly.pdbx_strand_id
1 'polypeptide(L)'
;RSFVTSLRLKQAIKRYAEDRKAGRDGENYIFFVGRENYPIHWIEGAEYPWGKAQVIREGSDVVLVGCGPLLSKAVQAGELLAEKGVNATVISNPFINRVDLETIAPLVSAANGRVVTIEDHQVSCGMGSQLSHALSRNGISHRVVSLGIEGEFGQSAYMAEHLYQRHGLTAEKMAEAAQGLIVS
;
A
#
# COMPACT_ATOMS: atom_id res chain seq x y z
N ARG A 1 15.52 -1.18 -0.30
CA ARG A 1 14.72 -0.16 0.41
C ARG A 1 13.87 0.60 -0.59
N SER A 2 12.57 0.75 -0.35
CA SER A 2 11.74 1.66 -1.13
C SER A 2 12.18 3.10 -0.90
N PHE A 3 12.35 3.90 -1.94
CA PHE A 3 12.70 5.32 -1.81
C PHE A 3 11.61 6.08 -1.05
N VAL A 4 10.34 5.76 -1.30
CA VAL A 4 9.20 6.33 -0.57
C VAL A 4 9.32 6.08 0.93
N THR A 5 9.70 4.86 1.34
CA THR A 5 9.96 4.53 2.74
C THR A 5 11.11 5.36 3.32
N SER A 6 12.22 5.50 2.59
CA SER A 6 13.37 6.31 3.03
C SER A 6 13.02 7.80 3.17
N LEU A 7 12.21 8.33 2.24
CA LEU A 7 11.73 9.71 2.33
C LEU A 7 10.83 9.92 3.55
N ARG A 8 9.89 8.99 3.81
CA ARG A 8 9.03 9.05 5.00
C ARG A 8 9.82 8.95 6.29
N LEU A 9 10.86 8.13 6.33
CA LEU A 9 11.78 8.07 7.46
C LEU A 9 12.46 9.43 7.70
N LYS A 10 12.97 10.08 6.65
CA LYS A 10 13.57 11.42 6.75
C LYS A 10 12.55 12.46 7.24
N GLN A 11 11.31 12.41 6.74
CA GLN A 11 10.23 13.29 7.18
C GLN A 11 9.91 13.10 8.66
N ALA A 12 9.80 11.85 9.15
CA ALA A 12 9.55 11.56 10.55
C ALA A 12 10.67 12.10 11.46
N ILE A 13 11.92 11.88 11.09
CA ILE A 13 13.08 12.39 11.83
C ILE A 13 13.07 13.93 11.88
N LYS A 14 12.79 14.59 10.75
CA LYS A 14 12.72 16.04 10.68
C LYS A 14 11.62 16.59 11.59
N ARG A 15 10.41 16.03 11.52
CA ARG A 15 9.28 16.42 12.38
C ARG A 15 9.63 16.25 13.86
N TYR A 16 10.19 15.12 14.25
CA TYR A 16 10.62 14.90 15.63
C TYR A 16 11.61 15.98 16.09
N ALA A 17 12.61 16.29 15.28
CA ALA A 17 13.60 17.32 15.61
C ALA A 17 12.98 18.73 15.72
N GLU A 18 12.05 19.08 14.84
CA GLU A 18 11.32 20.35 14.85
C GLU A 18 10.45 20.49 16.10
N ASP A 19 9.72 19.43 16.47
CA ASP A 19 8.86 19.42 17.66
C ASP A 19 9.68 19.57 18.94
N ARG A 20 10.80 18.87 19.05
CA ARG A 20 11.72 19.01 20.20
C ARG A 20 12.32 20.40 20.31
N LYS A 21 12.76 20.99 19.19
CA LYS A 21 13.28 22.37 19.17
C LYS A 21 12.22 23.41 19.58
N ALA A 22 10.96 23.15 19.25
CA ALA A 22 9.84 24.05 19.59
C ALA A 22 9.27 23.79 20.99
N GLY A 23 9.86 22.89 21.79
CA GLY A 23 9.37 22.54 23.13
C GLY A 23 8.00 21.86 23.12
N ARG A 24 7.58 21.31 21.98
CA ARG A 24 6.33 20.54 21.87
C ARG A 24 6.59 19.09 22.27
N ASP A 25 5.61 18.49 22.96
CA ASP A 25 5.56 17.05 23.18
C ASP A 25 5.20 16.39 21.85
N GLY A 26 6.23 16.13 21.03
CA GLY A 26 6.08 15.49 19.75
C GLY A 26 5.82 13.98 19.89
N GLU A 27 5.42 13.37 18.78
CA GLU A 27 5.24 11.91 18.68
C GLU A 27 6.57 11.18 18.91
N ASN A 28 6.51 10.03 19.54
CA ASN A 28 7.65 9.10 19.59
C ASN A 28 7.60 8.18 18.39
N TYR A 29 8.78 7.88 17.83
CA TYR A 29 8.89 7.03 16.64
C TYR A 29 9.72 5.80 16.94
N ILE A 30 9.23 4.63 16.49
CA ILE A 30 9.98 3.39 16.44
C ILE A 30 10.09 2.98 14.97
N PHE A 31 11.30 2.75 14.49
CA PHE A 31 11.56 2.38 13.10
C PHE A 31 11.94 0.90 13.00
N PHE A 32 11.09 0.11 12.34
CA PHE A 32 11.40 -1.26 11.96
C PHE A 32 11.98 -1.24 10.55
N VAL A 33 13.26 -1.49 10.42
CA VAL A 33 13.96 -1.43 9.14
C VAL A 33 14.39 -2.83 8.73
N GLY A 34 13.85 -3.31 7.62
CA GLY A 34 14.24 -4.57 7.02
C GLY A 34 15.67 -4.51 6.46
N ARG A 35 16.33 -5.66 6.38
CA ARG A 35 17.71 -5.81 5.86
C ARG A 35 17.79 -6.00 4.35
N GLU A 36 16.68 -6.29 3.69
CA GLU A 36 16.63 -6.60 2.28
C GLU A 36 16.53 -5.34 1.41
N ASN A 37 17.02 -5.44 0.18
CA ASN A 37 16.93 -4.37 -0.80
C ASN A 37 15.63 -4.52 -1.59
N TYR A 38 14.84 -3.44 -1.63
CA TYR A 38 13.63 -3.36 -2.42
C TYR A 38 13.78 -2.34 -3.55
N PRO A 39 13.09 -2.53 -4.69
CA PRO A 39 13.05 -1.53 -5.75
C PRO A 39 12.60 -0.16 -5.25
N ILE A 40 13.11 0.88 -5.86
CA ILE A 40 12.73 2.26 -5.57
C ILE A 40 11.61 2.66 -6.53
N HIS A 41 10.45 2.97 -5.97
CA HIS A 41 9.31 3.49 -6.70
C HIS A 41 9.03 4.91 -6.24
N TRP A 42 9.31 5.88 -7.08
CA TRP A 42 9.02 7.29 -6.83
C TRP A 42 8.79 8.03 -8.14
N ILE A 43 8.09 9.14 -8.07
CA ILE A 43 7.82 9.99 -9.21
C ILE A 43 8.72 11.21 -9.09
N GLU A 44 9.52 11.48 -10.10
CA GLU A 44 10.42 12.62 -10.13
C GLU A 44 9.63 13.94 -10.05
N GLY A 45 10.09 14.85 -9.18
CA GLY A 45 9.41 16.13 -8.94
C GLY A 45 8.12 16.05 -8.12
N ALA A 46 7.63 14.85 -7.76
CA ALA A 46 6.44 14.73 -6.94
C ALA A 46 6.69 15.12 -5.48
N GLU A 47 5.73 15.82 -4.90
CA GLU A 47 5.69 16.06 -3.46
C GLU A 47 5.14 14.83 -2.74
N TYR A 48 5.67 14.57 -1.53
CA TYR A 48 5.21 13.50 -0.65
C TYR A 48 4.72 14.06 0.68
N PRO A 49 3.55 14.72 0.73
CA PRO A 49 3.06 15.35 1.94
C PRO A 49 2.86 14.33 3.06
N TRP A 50 3.10 14.74 4.30
CA TRP A 50 2.89 13.89 5.46
C TRP A 50 1.40 13.55 5.62
N GLY A 51 1.10 12.27 5.84
CA GLY A 51 -0.28 11.79 6.00
C GLY A 51 -1.02 11.50 4.71
N LYS A 52 -0.40 11.71 3.54
CA LYS A 52 -1.00 11.46 2.24
C LYS A 52 -0.54 10.15 1.62
N ALA A 53 -1.46 9.48 0.93
CA ALA A 53 -1.15 8.40 0.00
C ALA A 53 -0.51 8.98 -1.27
N GLN A 54 0.22 8.16 -2.01
CA GLN A 54 0.85 8.56 -3.26
C GLN A 54 0.34 7.71 -4.40
N VAL A 55 -0.21 8.34 -5.42
CA VAL A 55 -0.52 7.68 -6.69
C VAL A 55 0.78 7.48 -7.46
N ILE A 56 1.15 6.22 -7.71
CA ILE A 56 2.35 5.82 -8.46
C ILE A 56 2.02 5.67 -9.94
N ARG A 57 0.82 5.21 -10.25
CA ARG A 57 0.30 5.03 -11.60
C ARG A 57 -1.19 5.35 -11.61
N GLU A 58 -1.64 6.07 -12.62
CA GLU A 58 -3.06 6.33 -12.86
C GLU A 58 -3.69 5.25 -13.73
N GLY A 59 -4.96 4.95 -13.46
CA GLY A 59 -5.81 4.01 -14.18
C GLY A 59 -7.25 4.11 -13.71
N SER A 60 -8.15 3.36 -14.33
CA SER A 60 -9.60 3.48 -14.08
C SER A 60 -10.32 2.16 -13.82
N ASP A 61 -9.68 1.02 -14.04
CA ASP A 61 -10.38 -0.26 -14.02
C ASP A 61 -10.41 -0.92 -12.64
N VAL A 62 -9.31 -0.74 -11.88
CA VAL A 62 -9.13 -1.28 -10.53
C VAL A 62 -8.09 -0.46 -9.77
N VAL A 63 -8.20 -0.39 -8.45
CA VAL A 63 -7.22 0.25 -7.57
C VAL A 63 -6.39 -0.82 -6.88
N LEU A 64 -5.08 -0.76 -7.06
CA LEU A 64 -4.08 -1.59 -6.38
C LEU A 64 -3.41 -0.77 -5.28
N VAL A 65 -3.48 -1.22 -4.03
CA VAL A 65 -2.89 -0.50 -2.89
C VAL A 65 -1.82 -1.36 -2.24
N GLY A 66 -0.60 -0.86 -2.23
CA GLY A 66 0.53 -1.50 -1.57
C GLY A 66 1.11 -0.65 -0.46
N CYS A 67 1.68 -1.29 0.56
CA CYS A 67 2.42 -0.62 1.61
C CYS A 67 3.81 -1.25 1.80
N GLY A 68 4.77 -0.43 2.25
CA GLY A 68 6.11 -0.89 2.57
C GLY A 68 6.80 -1.66 1.43
N PRO A 69 7.39 -2.82 1.71
CA PRO A 69 8.10 -3.65 0.73
C PRO A 69 7.22 -4.14 -0.41
N LEU A 70 5.93 -4.41 -0.12
CA LEU A 70 5.01 -4.98 -1.09
C LEU A 70 4.44 -3.96 -2.09
N LEU A 71 4.76 -2.68 -1.96
CA LEU A 71 4.48 -1.71 -3.02
C LEU A 71 5.09 -2.15 -4.38
N SER A 72 6.26 -2.77 -4.37
CA SER A 72 6.87 -3.29 -5.59
C SER A 72 6.01 -4.35 -6.29
N LYS A 73 5.33 -5.20 -5.51
CA LYS A 73 4.42 -6.21 -6.06
C LYS A 73 3.16 -5.56 -6.66
N ALA A 74 2.64 -4.49 -6.04
CA ALA A 74 1.51 -3.73 -6.60
C ALA A 74 1.88 -3.04 -7.92
N VAL A 75 3.10 -2.48 -8.04
CA VAL A 75 3.59 -1.88 -9.30
C VAL A 75 3.71 -2.95 -10.39
N GLN A 76 4.36 -4.08 -10.10
CA GLN A 76 4.50 -5.19 -11.03
C GLN A 76 3.12 -5.76 -11.44
N ALA A 77 2.16 -5.87 -10.52
CA ALA A 77 0.79 -6.28 -10.84
C ALA A 77 0.10 -5.33 -11.82
N GLY A 78 0.32 -4.02 -11.63
CA GLY A 78 -0.16 -2.99 -12.56
C GLY A 78 0.44 -3.11 -13.96
N GLU A 79 1.71 -3.53 -14.07
CA GLU A 79 2.38 -3.82 -15.35
C GLU A 79 1.77 -5.07 -16.01
N LEU A 80 1.63 -6.17 -15.27
CA LEU A 80 1.00 -7.40 -15.77
C LEU A 80 -0.45 -7.19 -16.23
N LEU A 81 -1.20 -6.33 -15.55
CA LEU A 81 -2.56 -5.96 -15.95
C LEU A 81 -2.58 -5.14 -17.24
N ALA A 82 -1.63 -4.21 -17.40
CA ALA A 82 -1.53 -3.40 -18.61
C ALA A 82 -1.24 -4.23 -19.86
N GLU A 83 -0.41 -5.27 -19.76
CA GLU A 83 -0.17 -6.23 -20.84
C GLU A 83 -1.46 -6.92 -21.30
N LYS A 84 -2.46 -6.99 -20.42
CA LYS A 84 -3.79 -7.55 -20.70
C LYS A 84 -4.86 -6.51 -21.02
N GLY A 85 -4.46 -5.25 -21.22
CA GLY A 85 -5.36 -4.15 -21.54
C GLY A 85 -6.16 -3.60 -20.36
N VAL A 86 -5.78 -3.92 -19.11
CA VAL A 86 -6.42 -3.43 -17.89
C VAL A 86 -5.62 -2.26 -17.32
N ASN A 87 -6.27 -1.12 -17.13
CA ASN A 87 -5.67 0.11 -16.60
C ASN A 87 -5.85 0.20 -15.09
N ALA A 88 -4.86 -0.27 -14.33
CA ALA A 88 -4.89 -0.21 -12.88
C ALA A 88 -4.30 1.09 -12.34
N THR A 89 -4.99 1.70 -11.38
CA THR A 89 -4.39 2.70 -10.48
C THR A 89 -3.52 2.00 -9.46
N VAL A 90 -2.28 2.46 -9.24
CA VAL A 90 -1.38 1.93 -8.21
C VAL A 90 -1.11 3.00 -7.16
N ILE A 91 -1.37 2.68 -5.91
CA ILE A 91 -1.26 3.58 -4.77
C ILE A 91 -0.25 3.03 -3.75
N SER A 92 0.69 3.88 -3.35
CA SER A 92 1.50 3.68 -2.16
C SER A 92 0.76 4.25 -0.96
N ASN A 93 0.37 3.40 0.00
CA ASN A 93 -0.28 3.82 1.23
C ASN A 93 0.68 3.70 2.43
N PRO A 94 1.36 4.79 2.83
CA PRO A 94 2.36 4.74 3.89
C PRO A 94 1.79 4.81 5.31
N PHE A 95 0.49 5.10 5.47
CA PHE A 95 -0.18 5.28 6.76
C PHE A 95 -1.32 4.26 6.92
N ILE A 96 -1.08 3.18 7.64
CA ILE A 96 -2.01 2.05 7.72
C ILE A 96 -3.26 2.42 8.53
N ASN A 97 -3.09 3.03 9.69
CA ASN A 97 -4.19 3.38 10.61
C ASN A 97 -4.77 4.78 10.38
N ARG A 98 -4.36 5.45 9.34
CA ARG A 98 -4.83 6.80 8.98
C ARG A 98 -5.02 6.87 7.47
N VAL A 99 -6.16 6.35 7.02
CA VAL A 99 -6.49 6.28 5.60
C VAL A 99 -6.69 7.68 5.01
N ASP A 100 -5.95 7.99 3.96
CA ASP A 100 -6.11 9.22 3.18
C ASP A 100 -7.29 9.09 2.19
N LEU A 101 -8.50 9.25 2.70
CA LEU A 101 -9.72 9.16 1.88
C LEU A 101 -9.81 10.26 0.81
N GLU A 102 -9.23 11.43 1.06
CA GLU A 102 -9.25 12.52 0.08
C GLU A 102 -8.58 12.11 -1.22
N THR A 103 -7.46 11.38 -1.13
CA THR A 103 -6.76 10.84 -2.31
C THR A 103 -7.40 9.53 -2.81
N ILE A 104 -7.78 8.61 -1.91
CA ILE A 104 -8.11 7.23 -2.31
C ILE A 104 -9.58 7.10 -2.75
N ALA A 105 -10.52 7.75 -2.07
CA ALA A 105 -11.95 7.55 -2.34
C ALA A 105 -12.40 7.93 -3.76
N PRO A 106 -11.95 9.05 -4.36
CA PRO A 106 -12.27 9.36 -5.75
C PRO A 106 -11.77 8.31 -6.74
N LEU A 107 -10.57 7.75 -6.51
CA LEU A 107 -9.99 6.73 -7.36
C LEU A 107 -10.72 5.39 -7.25
N VAL A 108 -11.15 5.03 -6.04
CA VAL A 108 -11.99 3.84 -5.82
C VAL A 108 -13.34 3.99 -6.52
N SER A 109 -13.96 5.15 -6.40
CA SER A 109 -15.23 5.43 -7.09
C SER A 109 -15.09 5.37 -8.61
N ALA A 110 -14.02 5.95 -9.17
CA ALA A 110 -13.74 5.90 -10.60
C ALA A 110 -13.50 4.47 -11.12
N ALA A 111 -12.93 3.61 -10.27
CA ALA A 111 -12.71 2.18 -10.57
C ALA A 111 -13.94 1.30 -10.23
N ASN A 112 -15.14 1.85 -10.14
CA ASN A 112 -16.38 1.13 -9.79
C ASN A 112 -16.25 0.34 -8.47
N GLY A 113 -15.52 0.87 -7.51
CA GLY A 113 -15.33 0.27 -6.20
C GLY A 113 -14.35 -0.90 -6.13
N ARG A 114 -13.64 -1.22 -7.21
CA ARG A 114 -12.73 -2.39 -7.28
C ARG A 114 -11.39 -2.09 -6.65
N VAL A 115 -11.04 -2.79 -5.59
CA VAL A 115 -9.81 -2.56 -4.82
C VAL A 115 -9.11 -3.88 -4.51
N VAL A 116 -7.81 -3.95 -4.75
CA VAL A 116 -6.95 -5.04 -4.24
C VAL A 116 -5.87 -4.42 -3.37
N THR A 117 -5.68 -4.93 -2.16
CA THR A 117 -4.62 -4.51 -1.25
C THR A 117 -3.57 -5.60 -1.08
N ILE A 118 -2.33 -5.22 -0.81
CA ILE A 118 -1.24 -6.16 -0.52
C ILE A 118 -0.36 -5.65 0.61
N GLU A 119 -0.15 -6.49 1.63
CA GLU A 119 0.60 -6.14 2.84
C GLU A 119 1.26 -7.37 3.48
N ASP A 120 2.46 -7.22 4.03
CA ASP A 120 3.14 -8.27 4.80
C ASP A 120 2.73 -8.25 6.29
N HIS A 121 1.43 -8.32 6.48
CA HIS A 121 0.75 -8.28 7.76
C HIS A 121 -0.48 -9.19 7.74
N GLN A 122 -1.05 -9.43 8.91
CA GLN A 122 -2.35 -10.12 9.01
C GLN A 122 -3.42 -9.34 8.28
N VAL A 123 -4.25 -10.02 7.47
CA VAL A 123 -5.40 -9.38 6.79
C VAL A 123 -6.39 -8.79 7.81
N SER A 124 -6.60 -9.50 8.92
CA SER A 124 -7.41 -8.99 10.02
C SER A 124 -6.73 -7.80 10.68
N CYS A 125 -7.43 -6.66 10.73
CA CYS A 125 -6.94 -5.39 11.26
C CYS A 125 -5.75 -4.76 10.52
N GLY A 126 -5.35 -5.32 9.37
CA GLY A 126 -4.32 -4.78 8.49
C GLY A 126 -4.79 -3.58 7.67
N MET A 127 -3.94 -3.14 6.74
CA MET A 127 -4.20 -2.00 5.86
C MET A 127 -5.50 -2.17 5.05
N GLY A 128 -5.71 -3.35 4.47
CA GLY A 128 -6.92 -3.64 3.68
C GLY A 128 -8.19 -3.51 4.52
N SER A 129 -8.19 -4.04 5.74
CA SER A 129 -9.32 -3.91 6.68
C SER A 129 -9.58 -2.45 7.06
N GLN A 130 -8.54 -1.68 7.36
CA GLN A 130 -8.66 -0.25 7.72
C GLN A 130 -9.20 0.56 6.54
N LEU A 131 -8.72 0.29 5.32
CA LEU A 131 -9.20 0.94 4.11
C LEU A 131 -10.68 0.63 3.85
N SER A 132 -11.06 -0.64 3.88
CA SER A 132 -12.45 -1.07 3.69
C SER A 132 -13.38 -0.43 4.72
N HIS A 133 -12.99 -0.44 6.01
CA HIS A 133 -13.76 0.22 7.06
C HIS A 133 -13.92 1.72 6.82
N ALA A 134 -12.84 2.41 6.43
CA ALA A 134 -12.88 3.84 6.15
C ALA A 134 -13.78 4.18 4.97
N LEU A 135 -13.72 3.41 3.88
CA LEU A 135 -14.60 3.56 2.71
C LEU A 135 -16.07 3.33 3.09
N SER A 136 -16.37 2.24 3.82
CA SER A 136 -17.72 1.92 4.30
C SER A 136 -18.33 3.04 5.15
N ARG A 137 -17.57 3.55 6.12
CA ARG A 137 -18.03 4.65 7.00
C ARG A 137 -18.37 5.93 6.25
N ASN A 138 -17.78 6.13 5.08
CA ASN A 138 -18.01 7.31 4.24
C ASN A 138 -18.95 7.03 3.06
N GLY A 139 -19.67 5.90 3.08
CA GLY A 139 -20.67 5.56 2.07
C GLY A 139 -20.09 5.28 0.67
N ILE A 140 -18.80 4.99 0.57
CA ILE A 140 -18.15 4.64 -0.69
C ILE A 140 -18.42 3.16 -0.99
N SER A 141 -19.15 2.88 -2.05
CA SER A 141 -19.38 1.51 -2.52
C SER A 141 -18.07 0.89 -3.00
N HIS A 142 -17.76 -0.30 -2.50
CA HIS A 142 -16.49 -0.97 -2.87
C HIS A 142 -16.55 -2.48 -2.65
N ARG A 143 -15.63 -3.16 -3.34
CA ARG A 143 -15.28 -4.58 -3.13
C ARG A 143 -13.76 -4.65 -2.95
N VAL A 144 -13.31 -5.15 -1.81
CA VAL A 144 -11.89 -5.28 -1.48
C VAL A 144 -11.48 -6.73 -1.45
N VAL A 145 -10.41 -7.07 -2.18
CA VAL A 145 -9.65 -8.29 -1.98
C VAL A 145 -8.34 -7.93 -1.30
N SER A 146 -8.09 -8.48 -0.13
CA SER A 146 -6.87 -8.22 0.65
C SER A 146 -5.92 -9.41 0.57
N LEU A 147 -4.71 -9.19 0.08
CA LEU A 147 -3.61 -10.15 0.11
C LEU A 147 -2.74 -9.84 1.32
N GLY A 148 -2.62 -10.80 2.21
CA GLY A 148 -1.89 -10.71 3.46
C GLY A 148 -1.75 -12.08 4.10
N ILE A 149 -1.39 -12.12 5.37
CA ILE A 149 -1.27 -13.35 6.15
C ILE A 149 -2.63 -13.66 6.80
N GLU A 150 -3.13 -14.87 6.57
CA GLU A 150 -4.47 -15.29 7.01
C GLU A 150 -4.43 -16.11 8.30
N GLY A 151 -4.18 -15.45 9.44
CA GLY A 151 -4.27 -16.08 10.76
C GLY A 151 -3.15 -17.06 11.09
N GLU A 152 -2.07 -17.08 10.31
CA GLU A 152 -0.91 -17.93 10.58
C GLU A 152 0.07 -17.25 11.54
N PHE A 153 0.75 -18.05 12.35
CA PHE A 153 1.86 -17.59 13.17
C PHE A 153 3.08 -17.22 12.32
N GLY A 154 3.95 -16.36 12.90
CA GLY A 154 5.20 -15.96 12.26
C GLY A 154 6.05 -17.15 11.85
N GLN A 155 6.65 -17.05 10.69
CA GLN A 155 7.49 -18.08 10.08
C GLN A 155 8.83 -17.49 9.71
N SER A 156 9.83 -18.35 9.53
CA SER A 156 11.17 -17.94 9.14
C SER A 156 11.53 -18.49 7.77
N ALA A 157 12.24 -17.69 6.99
CA ALA A 157 12.87 -18.10 5.75
C ALA A 157 14.22 -17.40 5.60
N TYR A 158 15.05 -17.90 4.69
CA TYR A 158 16.34 -17.26 4.40
C TYR A 158 16.16 -15.89 3.74
N MET A 159 15.15 -15.75 2.86
CA MET A 159 14.78 -14.49 2.20
C MET A 159 13.28 -14.22 2.39
N ALA A 160 12.89 -12.95 2.50
CA ALA A 160 11.48 -12.54 2.59
C ALA A 160 10.65 -13.01 1.39
N GLU A 161 11.23 -13.03 0.20
CA GLU A 161 10.56 -13.47 -1.03
C GLU A 161 10.01 -14.90 -0.93
N HIS A 162 10.68 -15.81 -0.23
CA HIS A 162 10.16 -17.17 0.00
C HIS A 162 8.87 -17.18 0.82
N LEU A 163 8.77 -16.27 1.81
CA LEU A 163 7.55 -16.09 2.59
C LEU A 163 6.46 -15.43 1.75
N TYR A 164 6.81 -14.43 0.95
CA TYR A 164 5.84 -13.76 0.07
C TYR A 164 5.23 -14.77 -0.92
N GLN A 165 6.03 -15.61 -1.55
CA GLN A 165 5.55 -16.68 -2.43
C GLN A 165 4.64 -17.67 -1.69
N ARG A 166 5.05 -18.11 -0.50
CA ARG A 166 4.28 -19.03 0.33
C ARG A 166 2.88 -18.50 0.66
N HIS A 167 2.78 -17.21 1.01
CA HIS A 167 1.52 -16.56 1.38
C HIS A 167 0.79 -15.95 0.18
N GLY A 168 1.25 -16.18 -1.05
CA GLY A 168 0.62 -15.61 -2.25
C GLY A 168 0.74 -14.08 -2.36
N LEU A 169 1.72 -13.48 -1.67
CA LEU A 169 1.99 -12.04 -1.72
C LEU A 169 2.84 -11.70 -2.95
N THR A 170 2.33 -12.02 -4.12
CA THR A 170 3.03 -11.86 -5.40
C THR A 170 2.25 -10.95 -6.35
N ALA A 171 2.96 -10.43 -7.37
CA ALA A 171 2.36 -9.58 -8.38
C ALA A 171 1.29 -10.34 -9.21
N GLU A 172 1.55 -11.60 -9.51
CA GLU A 172 0.66 -12.47 -10.29
C GLU A 172 -0.67 -12.70 -9.53
N LYS A 173 -0.59 -13.00 -8.23
CA LYS A 173 -1.79 -13.19 -7.39
C LYS A 173 -2.59 -11.90 -7.24
N MET A 174 -1.91 -10.77 -7.13
CA MET A 174 -2.58 -9.46 -7.08
C MET A 174 -3.27 -9.14 -8.42
N ALA A 175 -2.63 -9.41 -9.55
CA ALA A 175 -3.23 -9.24 -10.87
C ALA A 175 -4.41 -10.20 -11.10
N GLU A 176 -4.31 -11.47 -10.66
CA GLU A 176 -5.40 -12.44 -10.70
C GLU A 176 -6.62 -11.94 -9.90
N ALA A 177 -6.40 -11.49 -8.66
CA ALA A 177 -7.45 -10.94 -7.82
C ALA A 177 -8.14 -9.71 -8.45
N ALA A 178 -7.36 -8.83 -9.06
CA ALA A 178 -7.86 -7.67 -9.78
C ALA A 178 -8.74 -8.07 -10.98
N GLN A 179 -8.31 -9.05 -11.79
CA GLN A 179 -9.09 -9.57 -12.90
C GLN A 179 -10.41 -10.20 -12.42
N GLY A 180 -10.38 -10.95 -11.30
CA GLY A 180 -11.58 -11.49 -10.67
C GLY A 180 -12.62 -10.43 -10.31
N LEU A 181 -12.17 -9.25 -9.82
CA LEU A 181 -13.08 -8.14 -9.52
C LEU A 181 -13.65 -7.43 -10.76
N ILE A 182 -12.96 -7.50 -11.90
CA ILE A 182 -13.41 -6.86 -13.15
C ILE A 182 -14.49 -7.66 -13.83
N VAL A 183 -14.40 -8.99 -13.81
CA VAL A 183 -15.35 -9.88 -14.51
C VAL A 183 -16.56 -10.27 -13.67
N SER A 184 -16.56 -9.97 -12.38
CA SER A 184 -17.67 -10.20 -11.43
C SER A 184 -18.55 -8.95 -11.30
#